data_e41728ba9a31fd45661d79a3116bb8f7
#
_entry.id   e41728ba9a31fd45661d79a3116bb8f7
#
_cell.length_a   1.000
_cell.length_b   1.000
_cell.length_c   1.000
_cell.angle_alpha   90.00
_cell.angle_beta   90.00
_cell.angle_gamma   90.00
#
_symmetry.space_group_name_H-M   'P 1'
#
loop_
_entity.id
_entity.type
_entity.pdbx_description
1 polymer ?
#
loop_
_entity_poly.entity_id
_entity_poly.type
_entity_poly.pdbx_seq_one_letter_code
_entity_poly.pdbx_strand_id
1 'polypeptide(L)'
;NMKAYMKARAMTQEFIDDFLGYFMDPTNKYMSSLLLKCGLPGGMMGSMMADLKGVHSGINMILRSKNEPELSLDDLLVMLFDEVEYVWPKLGYPPLVTPFSQYVKNVALMNLMQQVKGEERWTMIDNHTWDMILGKSGRLPGTLAPEIK
;
A
#
# COMPACT_ATOMS: atom_id res chain seq x y z
N ASN A 1 -22.05 22.34 10.28
CA ASN A 1 -21.94 22.98 11.58
C ASN A 1 -20.74 22.39 12.33
N MET A 2 -19.63 23.16 12.43
CA MET A 2 -18.39 22.71 13.06
C MET A 2 -18.56 22.28 14.52
N LYS A 3 -19.39 22.99 15.28
CA LYS A 3 -19.67 22.68 16.69
C LYS A 3 -20.32 21.30 16.85
N ALA A 4 -21.29 20.98 15.99
CA ALA A 4 -21.94 19.66 15.99
C ALA A 4 -20.94 18.54 15.59
N TYR A 5 -20.11 18.79 14.61
CA TYR A 5 -19.06 17.87 14.20
C TYR A 5 -18.07 17.57 15.33
N MET A 6 -17.57 18.62 16.01
CA MET A 6 -16.63 18.45 17.12
C MET A 6 -17.25 17.69 18.31
N LYS A 7 -18.55 17.92 18.57
CA LYS A 7 -19.27 17.17 19.60
C LYS A 7 -19.41 15.69 19.22
N ALA A 8 -19.81 15.41 17.98
CA ALA A 8 -19.92 14.04 17.48
C ALA A 8 -18.57 13.30 17.54
N ARG A 9 -17.48 13.97 17.11
CA ARG A 9 -16.13 13.44 17.20
C ARG A 9 -15.74 13.09 18.65
N ALA A 10 -15.99 13.99 19.59
CA ALA A 10 -15.65 13.76 21.00
C ALA A 10 -16.41 12.55 21.57
N MET A 11 -17.71 12.46 21.31
CA MET A 11 -18.54 11.32 21.75
C MET A 11 -18.09 10.00 21.11
N THR A 12 -17.73 10.02 19.84
CA THR A 12 -17.21 8.83 19.13
C THR A 12 -15.87 8.40 19.71
N GLN A 13 -14.98 9.35 20.03
CA GLN A 13 -13.69 9.04 20.63
C GLN A 13 -13.85 8.43 22.02
N GLU A 14 -14.72 8.99 22.85
CA GLU A 14 -15.05 8.46 24.18
C GLU A 14 -15.56 7.00 24.07
N PHE A 15 -16.49 6.74 23.15
CA PHE A 15 -16.98 5.38 22.90
C PHE A 15 -15.86 4.42 22.44
N ILE A 16 -14.96 4.88 21.58
CA ILE A 16 -13.81 4.08 21.11
C ILE A 16 -12.88 3.75 22.28
N ASP A 17 -12.59 4.74 23.13
CA ASP A 17 -11.68 4.57 24.26
C ASP A 17 -12.26 3.65 25.35
N ASP A 18 -13.55 3.81 25.66
CA ASP A 18 -14.21 3.08 26.74
C ASP A 18 -14.64 1.66 26.33
N PHE A 19 -15.06 1.46 25.10
CA PHE A 19 -15.66 0.20 24.64
C PHE A 19 -14.79 -0.55 23.63
N LEU A 20 -14.45 0.08 22.52
CA LEU A 20 -13.70 -0.60 21.47
C LEU A 20 -12.26 -0.93 21.87
N GLY A 21 -11.71 -0.25 22.87
CA GLY A 21 -10.38 -0.54 23.42
C GLY A 21 -10.20 -1.97 23.92
N TYR A 22 -11.28 -2.65 24.28
CA TYR A 22 -11.24 -4.07 24.68
C TYR A 22 -11.16 -5.05 23.50
N PHE A 23 -11.56 -4.61 22.32
CA PHE A 23 -11.66 -5.46 21.11
C PHE A 23 -10.65 -5.10 20.03
N MET A 24 -10.02 -3.94 20.14
CA MET A 24 -9.03 -3.47 19.17
C MET A 24 -7.60 -3.73 19.64
N ASP A 25 -6.77 -4.21 18.73
CA ASP A 25 -5.34 -4.24 18.97
C ASP A 25 -4.82 -2.81 19.24
N PRO A 26 -4.13 -2.58 20.39
CA PRO A 26 -3.60 -1.26 20.73
C PRO A 26 -2.73 -0.64 19.64
N THR A 27 -2.05 -1.45 18.84
CA THR A 27 -1.21 -0.98 17.72
C THR A 27 -2.02 -0.29 16.63
N ASN A 28 -3.31 -0.59 16.50
CA ASN A 28 -4.20 0.05 15.52
C ASN A 28 -4.66 1.45 15.93
N LYS A 29 -4.35 1.90 17.16
CA LYS A 29 -4.70 3.25 17.66
C LYS A 29 -3.69 4.31 17.22
N TYR A 30 -2.52 3.93 16.74
CA TYR A 30 -1.45 4.86 16.40
C TYR A 30 -1.41 5.14 14.90
N MET A 31 -1.57 6.43 14.53
CA MET A 31 -1.27 6.88 13.19
C MET A 31 0.24 7.07 13.03
N SER A 32 0.83 6.35 12.10
CA SER A 32 2.21 6.60 11.70
C SER A 32 2.32 7.91 10.91
N SER A 33 3.36 8.71 11.18
CA SER A 33 3.69 9.90 10.38
C SER A 33 4.00 9.55 8.91
N LEU A 34 4.37 8.30 8.63
CA LEU A 34 4.55 7.77 7.28
C LEU A 34 3.26 7.83 6.46
N LEU A 35 2.09 7.65 7.09
CA LEU A 35 0.77 7.77 6.43
C LEU A 35 0.51 9.18 5.90
N LEU A 36 0.96 10.19 6.64
CA LEU A 36 0.79 11.59 6.25
C LEU A 36 1.67 11.97 5.05
N LYS A 37 2.87 11.36 4.95
CA LYS A 37 3.79 11.60 3.83
C LYS A 37 3.22 11.09 2.51
N CYS A 38 2.61 9.92 2.51
CA CYS A 38 2.22 9.22 1.29
C CYS A 38 0.85 9.62 0.74
N GLY A 39 -0.01 10.26 1.54
CA GLY A 39 -1.38 10.64 1.13
C GLY A 39 -2.26 9.45 0.69
N LEU A 40 -1.90 8.23 1.11
CA LEU A 40 -2.60 7.01 0.71
C LEU A 40 -3.91 6.82 1.46
N PRO A 41 -4.96 6.30 0.80
CA PRO A 41 -6.21 5.96 1.47
C PRO A 41 -6.02 4.89 2.56
N GLY A 42 -6.69 5.06 3.71
CA GLY A 42 -6.57 4.14 4.86
C GLY A 42 -6.88 2.67 4.53
N GLY A 43 -7.84 2.41 3.63
CA GLY A 43 -8.15 1.06 3.17
C GLY A 43 -7.00 0.42 2.39
N MET A 44 -6.28 1.20 1.58
CA MET A 44 -5.08 0.73 0.88
C MET A 44 -3.98 0.37 1.88
N MET A 45 -3.78 1.19 2.90
CA MET A 45 -2.82 0.94 3.98
C MET A 45 -3.08 -0.36 4.72
N GLY A 46 -4.32 -0.60 5.15
CA GLY A 46 -4.68 -1.83 5.85
C GLY A 46 -4.36 -3.07 5.02
N SER A 47 -4.64 -3.05 3.71
CA SER A 47 -4.33 -4.16 2.83
C SER A 47 -2.82 -4.30 2.57
N MET A 48 -2.06 -3.20 2.46
CA MET A 48 -0.60 -3.24 2.33
C MET A 48 0.06 -3.91 3.54
N MET A 49 -0.36 -3.54 4.75
CA MET A 49 0.15 -4.16 5.98
C MET A 49 -0.17 -5.65 6.07
N ALA A 50 -1.38 -6.06 5.66
CA ALA A 50 -1.76 -7.47 5.63
C ALA A 50 -0.89 -8.26 4.64
N ASP A 51 -0.68 -7.74 3.45
CA ASP A 51 0.15 -8.37 2.42
C ASP A 51 1.63 -8.47 2.86
N LEU A 52 2.18 -7.40 3.44
CA LEU A 52 3.56 -7.41 3.96
C LEU A 52 3.76 -8.46 5.05
N LYS A 53 2.81 -8.59 5.99
CA LYS A 53 2.84 -9.65 7.00
C LYS A 53 2.87 -11.04 6.35
N GLY A 54 2.14 -11.23 5.25
CA GLY A 54 2.10 -12.48 4.51
C GLY A 54 3.41 -12.83 3.80
N VAL A 55 4.14 -11.85 3.28
CA VAL A 55 5.36 -12.08 2.49
C VAL A 55 6.67 -11.90 3.28
N HIS A 56 6.61 -11.31 4.47
CA HIS A 56 7.78 -10.93 5.28
C HIS A 56 8.78 -12.09 5.50
N SER A 57 8.28 -13.23 5.94
CA SER A 57 9.14 -14.41 6.18
C SER A 57 9.79 -14.92 4.90
N GLY A 58 9.05 -14.89 3.79
CA GLY A 58 9.58 -15.30 2.46
C GLY A 58 10.67 -14.36 1.97
N ILE A 59 10.47 -13.05 2.12
CA ILE A 59 11.48 -12.03 1.77
C ILE A 59 12.75 -12.25 2.58
N ASN A 60 12.64 -12.41 3.91
CA ASN A 60 13.80 -12.61 4.76
C ASN A 60 14.51 -13.94 4.49
N MET A 61 13.79 -14.98 4.07
CA MET A 61 14.41 -16.22 3.61
C MET A 61 15.28 -16.00 2.36
N ILE A 62 14.82 -15.20 1.40
CA ILE A 62 15.59 -14.85 0.20
C ILE A 62 16.84 -14.04 0.59
N LEU A 63 16.69 -13.03 1.45
CA LEU A 63 17.80 -12.19 1.92
C LEU A 63 18.88 -13.02 2.65
N ARG A 64 18.46 -13.93 3.52
CA ARG A 64 19.39 -14.88 4.20
C ARG A 64 20.16 -15.74 3.19
N SER A 65 19.51 -16.23 2.14
CA SER A 65 20.18 -17.03 1.10
C SER A 65 21.24 -16.24 0.33
N LYS A 66 21.11 -14.90 0.32
CA LYS A 66 22.06 -13.97 -0.31
C LYS A 66 23.11 -13.41 0.67
N ASN A 67 23.08 -13.82 1.94
CA ASN A 67 23.89 -13.22 3.04
C ASN A 67 23.60 -11.72 3.23
N GLU A 68 22.39 -11.26 2.94
CA GLU A 68 21.93 -9.90 3.16
C GLU A 68 21.19 -9.80 4.52
N PRO A 69 21.22 -8.61 5.17
CA PRO A 69 20.52 -8.42 6.43
C PRO A 69 19.01 -8.57 6.28
N GLU A 70 18.37 -9.11 7.31
CA GLU A 70 16.90 -9.20 7.35
C GLU A 70 16.27 -7.81 7.47
N LEU A 71 15.10 -7.65 6.87
CA LEU A 71 14.31 -6.44 6.94
C LEU A 71 13.18 -6.59 7.97
N SER A 72 12.93 -5.54 8.74
CA SER A 72 11.76 -5.45 9.59
C SER A 72 10.49 -5.19 8.75
N LEU A 73 9.31 -5.35 9.35
CA LEU A 73 8.06 -4.97 8.69
C LEU A 73 8.00 -3.46 8.37
N ASP A 74 8.60 -2.63 9.23
CA ASP A 74 8.65 -1.18 9.03
C ASP A 74 9.56 -0.82 7.86
N ASP A 75 10.72 -1.47 7.72
CA ASP A 75 11.60 -1.29 6.57
C ASP A 75 10.90 -1.66 5.26
N LEU A 76 10.21 -2.82 5.24
CA LEU A 76 9.44 -3.25 4.08
C LEU A 76 8.28 -2.30 3.78
N LEU A 77 7.64 -1.74 4.79
CA LEU A 77 6.57 -0.76 4.60
C LEU A 77 7.10 0.51 3.94
N VAL A 78 8.25 1.02 4.39
CA VAL A 78 8.90 2.19 3.77
C VAL A 78 9.25 1.90 2.31
N MET A 79 9.87 0.75 2.04
CA MET A 79 10.21 0.34 0.67
C MET A 79 8.96 0.20 -0.22
N LEU A 80 7.86 -0.33 0.33
CA LEU A 80 6.61 -0.45 -0.41
C LEU A 80 5.98 0.91 -0.70
N PHE A 81 6.10 1.88 0.20
CA PHE A 81 5.66 3.26 -0.05
C PHE A 81 6.46 3.91 -1.18
N ASP A 82 7.77 3.79 -1.14
CA ASP A 82 8.64 4.33 -2.19
C ASP A 82 8.31 3.68 -3.55
N GLU A 83 8.00 2.38 -3.55
CA GLU A 83 7.60 1.68 -4.75
C GLU A 83 6.20 2.09 -5.24
N VAL A 84 5.24 2.38 -4.37
CA VAL A 84 3.94 2.95 -4.76
C VAL A 84 4.12 4.35 -5.36
N GLU A 85 4.95 5.19 -4.76
CA GLU A 85 5.28 6.52 -5.28
C GLU A 85 5.94 6.45 -6.67
N TYR A 86 6.75 5.44 -6.92
CA TYR A 86 7.37 5.16 -8.21
C TYR A 86 6.36 4.63 -9.25
N VAL A 87 5.51 3.68 -8.87
CA VAL A 87 4.58 2.97 -9.77
C VAL A 87 3.39 3.83 -10.17
N TRP A 88 2.80 4.55 -9.25
CA TRP A 88 1.54 5.26 -9.46
C TRP A 88 1.56 6.25 -10.64
N PRO A 89 2.55 7.17 -10.78
CA PRO A 89 2.65 8.04 -11.95
C PRO A 89 2.89 7.26 -13.24
N LYS A 90 3.66 6.18 -13.20
CA LYS A 90 4.00 5.37 -14.38
C LYS A 90 2.80 4.61 -14.94
N LEU A 91 1.86 4.25 -14.09
CA LEU A 91 0.56 3.69 -14.47
C LEU A 91 -0.46 4.74 -14.96
N GLY A 92 -0.06 6.01 -15.10
CA GLY A 92 -0.93 7.08 -15.58
C GLY A 92 -1.89 7.62 -14.52
N TYR A 93 -1.51 7.61 -13.26
CA TYR A 93 -2.27 8.13 -12.12
C TYR A 93 -3.70 7.57 -11.99
N PRO A 94 -3.89 6.24 -11.99
CA PRO A 94 -5.21 5.70 -11.70
C PRO A 94 -5.71 6.22 -10.35
N PRO A 95 -7.03 6.47 -10.19
CA PRO A 95 -7.56 6.95 -8.93
C PRO A 95 -7.31 5.92 -7.81
N LEU A 96 -6.82 6.38 -6.64
CA LEU A 96 -6.52 5.49 -5.51
C LEU A 96 -7.78 5.09 -4.73
N VAL A 97 -8.80 4.63 -5.46
CA VAL A 97 -10.04 4.05 -4.95
C VAL A 97 -10.18 2.62 -5.44
N THR A 98 -10.93 1.79 -4.73
CA THR A 98 -11.20 0.40 -5.14
C THR A 98 -11.91 0.34 -6.49
N PRO A 99 -11.48 -0.49 -7.45
CA PRO A 99 -10.41 -1.50 -7.34
C PRO A 99 -9.00 -0.99 -7.70
N PHE A 100 -8.86 0.20 -8.29
CA PHE A 100 -7.60 0.70 -8.87
C PHE A 100 -6.47 0.85 -7.84
N SER A 101 -6.78 1.25 -6.60
CA SER A 101 -5.80 1.29 -5.52
C SER A 101 -5.17 -0.08 -5.23
N GLN A 102 -5.94 -1.17 -5.42
CA GLN A 102 -5.42 -2.52 -5.27
C GLN A 102 -4.47 -2.89 -6.41
N TYR A 103 -4.75 -2.45 -7.64
CA TYR A 103 -3.88 -2.71 -8.79
C TYR A 103 -2.52 -2.01 -8.63
N VAL A 104 -2.53 -0.72 -8.23
CA VAL A 104 -1.29 0.02 -7.95
C VAL A 104 -0.48 -0.65 -6.83
N LYS A 105 -1.15 -1.02 -5.74
CA LYS A 105 -0.52 -1.73 -4.61
C LYS A 105 0.07 -3.07 -5.06
N ASN A 106 -0.65 -3.87 -5.83
CA ASN A 106 -0.21 -5.19 -6.26
C ASN A 106 1.05 -5.08 -7.13
N VAL A 107 1.07 -4.13 -8.08
CA VAL A 107 2.27 -3.89 -8.91
C VAL A 107 3.45 -3.47 -8.05
N ALA A 108 3.24 -2.55 -7.11
CA ALA A 108 4.30 -2.11 -6.19
C ALA A 108 4.85 -3.27 -5.36
N LEU A 109 3.97 -4.13 -4.82
CA LEU A 109 4.39 -5.30 -4.07
C LEU A 109 5.15 -6.31 -4.93
N MET A 110 4.68 -6.59 -6.15
CA MET A 110 5.36 -7.46 -7.09
C MET A 110 6.75 -6.93 -7.45
N ASN A 111 6.86 -5.65 -7.77
CA ASN A 111 8.15 -5.01 -8.04
C ASN A 111 9.09 -5.10 -6.84
N LEU A 112 8.61 -4.85 -5.63
CA LEU A 112 9.39 -5.00 -4.40
C LEU A 112 9.95 -6.41 -4.26
N MET A 113 9.11 -7.42 -4.46
CA MET A 113 9.52 -8.82 -4.40
C MET A 113 10.57 -9.17 -5.48
N GLN A 114 10.43 -8.64 -6.70
CA GLN A 114 11.39 -8.86 -7.77
C GLN A 114 12.74 -8.21 -7.44
N GLN A 115 12.74 -6.99 -6.93
CA GLN A 115 13.96 -6.30 -6.50
C GLN A 115 14.71 -7.07 -5.41
N VAL A 116 13.99 -7.60 -4.41
CA VAL A 116 14.60 -8.47 -3.38
C VAL A 116 15.23 -9.71 -3.99
N LYS A 117 14.66 -10.27 -5.06
CA LYS A 117 15.26 -11.38 -5.81
C LYS A 117 16.45 -10.95 -6.68
N GLY A 118 16.63 -9.66 -6.93
CA GLY A 118 17.61 -9.13 -7.88
C GLY A 118 17.12 -9.12 -9.32
N GLU A 119 15.80 -9.16 -9.50
CA GLU A 119 15.12 -9.09 -10.79
C GLU A 119 14.67 -7.66 -11.10
N GLU A 120 14.37 -7.38 -12.36
CA GLU A 120 13.90 -6.07 -12.80
C GLU A 120 12.42 -5.85 -12.43
N ARG A 121 12.02 -4.57 -12.30
CA ARG A 121 10.62 -4.17 -12.16
C ARG A 121 9.82 -4.54 -13.41
N TRP A 122 8.51 -4.57 -13.28
CA TRP A 122 7.53 -4.78 -14.36
C TRP A 122 7.53 -6.17 -14.99
N THR A 123 8.30 -7.11 -14.47
CA THR A 123 8.36 -8.49 -14.97
C THR A 123 7.12 -9.29 -14.62
N MET A 124 6.37 -8.85 -13.58
CA MET A 124 5.12 -9.47 -13.15
C MET A 124 4.03 -8.42 -12.97
N ILE A 125 3.00 -8.49 -13.79
CA ILE A 125 1.80 -7.65 -13.71
C ILE A 125 0.59 -8.58 -13.79
N ASP A 126 -0.35 -8.44 -12.85
CA ASP A 126 -1.56 -9.25 -12.83
C ASP A 126 -2.56 -8.86 -13.96
N ASN A 127 -3.45 -9.78 -14.30
CA ASN A 127 -4.38 -9.61 -15.41
C ASN A 127 -5.33 -8.42 -15.23
N HIS A 128 -5.74 -8.10 -14.01
CA HIS A 128 -6.65 -6.96 -13.74
C HIS A 128 -5.93 -5.64 -13.94
N THR A 129 -4.67 -5.57 -13.55
CA THR A 129 -3.81 -4.41 -13.83
C THR A 129 -3.59 -4.25 -15.34
N TRP A 130 -3.36 -5.35 -16.07
CA TRP A 130 -3.28 -5.33 -17.53
C TRP A 130 -4.57 -4.83 -18.17
N ASP A 131 -5.72 -5.27 -17.70
CA ASP A 131 -7.01 -4.81 -18.20
C ASP A 131 -7.21 -3.30 -17.97
N MET A 132 -6.74 -2.78 -16.84
CA MET A 132 -6.72 -1.34 -16.58
C MET A 132 -5.78 -0.60 -17.54
N ILE A 133 -4.55 -1.09 -17.73
CA ILE A 133 -3.54 -0.51 -18.64
C ILE A 133 -4.06 -0.47 -20.07
N LEU A 134 -4.73 -1.51 -20.52
CA LEU A 134 -5.34 -1.62 -21.86
C LEU A 134 -6.62 -0.79 -22.04
N GLY A 135 -7.04 -0.07 -20.99
CA GLY A 135 -8.20 0.82 -21.05
C GLY A 135 -9.55 0.13 -20.96
N LYS A 136 -9.62 -1.16 -20.60
CA LYS A 136 -10.90 -1.88 -20.43
C LYS A 136 -11.76 -1.32 -19.29
N SER A 137 -11.14 -0.65 -18.34
CA SER A 137 -11.81 0.03 -17.23
C SER A 137 -11.99 1.53 -17.46
N GLY A 138 -11.79 2.00 -18.69
CA GLY A 138 -11.86 3.42 -19.06
C GLY A 138 -10.47 4.06 -19.23
N ARG A 139 -10.48 5.33 -19.62
CA ARG A 139 -9.25 6.09 -19.87
C ARG A 139 -8.60 6.50 -18.56
N LEU A 140 -7.29 6.26 -18.44
CA LEU A 140 -6.49 6.72 -17.32
C LEU A 140 -6.30 8.25 -17.35
N PRO A 141 -6.18 8.92 -16.18
CA PRO A 141 -5.98 10.37 -16.10
C PRO A 141 -4.68 10.85 -16.76
N GLY A 142 -3.61 10.09 -16.60
CA GLY A 142 -2.30 10.38 -17.16
C GLY A 142 -1.89 9.42 -18.28
N THR A 143 -0.66 9.60 -18.77
CA THR A 143 -0.07 8.73 -19.80
C THR A 143 0.74 7.62 -19.14
N LEU A 144 0.67 6.42 -19.71
CA LEU A 144 1.52 5.31 -19.31
C LEU A 144 2.99 5.63 -19.61
N ALA A 145 3.87 5.20 -18.71
CA ALA A 145 5.30 5.30 -18.93
C ALA A 145 5.75 4.42 -20.11
N PRO A 146 6.83 4.82 -20.83
CA PRO A 146 7.31 4.07 -21.99
C PRO A 146 7.72 2.63 -21.68
N GLU A 147 8.23 2.38 -20.48
CA GLU A 147 8.66 1.06 -20.03
C GLU A 147 7.52 0.05 -19.82
N ILE A 148 6.25 0.52 -19.84
CA ILE A 148 5.05 -0.33 -19.71
C ILE A 148 4.41 -0.59 -21.08
N LYS A 149 4.77 0.18 -22.09
CA LYS A 149 4.26 0.05 -23.47
C LYS A 149 5.03 -0.99 -24.26
#